data_7a4d6b5551215a27d4c1660eb7502cfc
#
_entry.id   7a4d6b5551215a27d4c1660eb7502cfc
#
_cell.length_a   1.000
_cell.length_b   1.000
_cell.length_c   1.000
_cell.angle_alpha   90.00
_cell.angle_beta   90.00
_cell.angle_gamma   90.00
#
_symmetry.space_group_name_H-M   'P 1'
#
loop_
_entity.id
_entity.type
_entity.pdbx_description
1 polymer ?
#
loop_
_entity_poly.entity_id
_entity_poly.type
_entity_poly.pdbx_seq_one_letter_code
_entity_poly.pdbx_strand_id
1 'polypeptide(L)'
;YRGTPQSPQQPQTTVTSILIINNERIKMSQFILPEDYDASIHSEILGRLTRDDAAVVEICEDRAIAEMRGYLSARYDVDAIFSAEGSARNQLVLMMTIDIAVYHLFSIHNPQKMSPIRKDRYERAIEWLKQVAAFKITVDGAPGLPDEERKQDSPWMFSSNPKRTTHL
;
A
#
# COMPACT_ATOMS: atom_id res chain seq x y z
N TYR A 1 -64.30 -35.52 5.04
CA TYR A 1 -63.06 -34.83 5.51
C TYR A 1 -61.99 -35.01 4.44
N ARG A 2 -61.68 -33.94 3.73
CA ARG A 2 -60.58 -33.91 2.74
C ARG A 2 -59.43 -33.09 3.37
N GLY A 3 -58.31 -33.73 3.63
CA GLY A 3 -57.07 -33.08 4.06
C GLY A 3 -56.42 -32.43 2.86
N THR A 4 -56.11 -31.15 2.99
CA THR A 4 -55.30 -30.35 2.03
C THR A 4 -53.83 -30.75 2.15
N PRO A 5 -53.11 -30.98 1.03
CA PRO A 5 -51.67 -31.23 1.12
C PRO A 5 -50.91 -29.93 1.37
N GLN A 6 -50.05 -29.92 2.36
CA GLN A 6 -49.08 -28.84 2.59
C GLN A 6 -47.99 -28.89 1.54
N SER A 7 -47.73 -27.73 0.92
CA SER A 7 -46.61 -27.51 0.03
C SER A 7 -45.29 -27.53 0.79
N PRO A 8 -44.22 -28.08 0.21
CA PRO A 8 -42.91 -28.12 0.85
C PRO A 8 -42.30 -26.72 0.92
N GLN A 9 -41.91 -26.30 2.09
CA GLN A 9 -41.12 -25.09 2.33
C GLN A 9 -39.72 -25.27 1.72
N GLN A 10 -39.36 -24.38 0.80
CA GLN A 10 -38.01 -24.28 0.26
C GLN A 10 -37.07 -23.69 1.30
N PRO A 11 -35.82 -24.16 1.41
CA PRO A 11 -34.83 -23.62 2.34
C PRO A 11 -34.35 -22.23 1.89
N GLN A 12 -34.60 -21.22 2.72
CA GLN A 12 -34.10 -19.84 2.55
C GLN A 12 -32.62 -19.69 3.00
N THR A 13 -31.72 -20.50 2.45
CA THR A 13 -30.33 -20.51 2.97
C THR A 13 -29.29 -20.01 1.96
N THR A 14 -29.69 -19.34 0.88
CA THR A 14 -28.71 -19.04 -0.19
C THR A 14 -28.30 -17.56 -0.30
N VAL A 15 -29.05 -16.62 0.28
CA VAL A 15 -28.80 -15.18 0.06
C VAL A 15 -27.78 -14.62 1.05
N THR A 16 -27.78 -15.14 2.30
CA THR A 16 -26.87 -14.66 3.34
C THR A 16 -25.42 -15.12 3.11
N SER A 17 -25.24 -16.32 2.53
CA SER A 17 -23.89 -16.83 2.23
C SER A 17 -23.22 -16.12 1.04
N ILE A 18 -23.99 -15.64 0.08
CA ILE A 18 -23.47 -14.90 -1.08
C ILE A 18 -23.04 -13.48 -0.69
N LEU A 19 -23.76 -12.86 0.25
CA LEU A 19 -23.40 -11.53 0.77
C LEU A 19 -22.11 -11.56 1.61
N ILE A 20 -21.84 -12.64 2.33
CA ILE A 20 -20.61 -12.79 3.12
C ILE A 20 -19.39 -13.00 2.21
N ILE A 21 -19.54 -13.74 1.11
CA ILE A 21 -18.46 -13.99 0.15
C ILE A 21 -18.08 -12.69 -0.60
N ASN A 22 -19.04 -11.81 -0.85
CA ASN A 22 -18.76 -10.51 -1.49
C ASN A 22 -18.10 -9.49 -0.55
N ASN A 23 -18.27 -9.63 0.76
CA ASN A 23 -17.68 -8.68 1.72
C ASN A 23 -16.22 -8.99 2.06
N GLU A 24 -15.72 -10.20 1.81
CA GLU A 24 -14.30 -10.54 1.98
C GLU A 24 -13.44 -10.19 0.75
N ARG A 25 -14.04 -9.84 -0.38
CA ARG A 25 -13.31 -9.53 -1.62
C ARG A 25 -12.91 -8.07 -1.78
N ILE A 26 -13.41 -7.17 -0.95
CA ILE A 26 -13.06 -5.75 -1.01
C ILE A 26 -12.33 -5.39 0.30
N LYS A 27 -11.15 -5.93 0.49
CA LYS A 27 -10.17 -5.31 1.36
C LYS A 27 -9.41 -4.29 0.52
N MET A 28 -10.10 -3.19 0.18
CA MET A 28 -9.47 -2.00 -0.36
C MET A 28 -8.30 -1.64 0.56
N SER A 29 -7.15 -1.38 -0.02
CA SER A 29 -6.07 -0.75 0.71
C SER A 29 -6.61 0.55 1.31
N GLN A 30 -6.79 0.61 2.61
CA GLN A 30 -7.29 1.82 3.29
C GLN A 30 -6.22 2.91 3.40
N PHE A 31 -5.04 2.66 2.84
CA PHE A 31 -3.94 3.60 2.90
C PHE A 31 -4.14 4.80 1.96
N ILE A 32 -4.72 4.60 0.79
CA ILE A 32 -5.08 5.67 -0.15
C ILE A 32 -6.60 5.80 -0.14
N LEU A 33 -7.10 7.00 0.06
CA LEU A 33 -8.51 7.31 -0.02
C LEU A 33 -8.82 8.03 -1.34
N PRO A 34 -10.05 7.95 -1.87
CA PRO A 34 -10.42 8.65 -3.09
C PRO A 34 -10.15 10.17 -3.05
N GLU A 35 -10.29 10.79 -1.89
CA GLU A 35 -10.03 12.22 -1.67
C GLU A 35 -8.55 12.59 -1.79
N ASP A 36 -7.65 11.64 -1.52
CA ASP A 36 -6.21 11.88 -1.61
C ASP A 36 -5.75 12.12 -3.06
N TYR A 37 -6.51 11.59 -4.02
CA TYR A 37 -6.22 11.80 -5.45
C TYR A 37 -6.44 13.23 -5.92
N ASP A 38 -7.32 13.99 -5.28
CA ASP A 38 -7.65 15.38 -5.69
C ASP A 38 -6.44 16.30 -5.65
N ALA A 39 -5.44 16.00 -4.81
CA ALA A 39 -4.17 16.71 -4.78
C ALA A 39 -3.23 16.39 -5.96
N SER A 40 -3.46 15.30 -6.68
CA SER A 40 -2.56 14.80 -7.75
C SER A 40 -3.21 14.76 -9.12
N ILE A 41 -4.51 14.49 -9.20
CA ILE A 41 -5.28 14.35 -10.43
C ILE A 41 -6.72 14.81 -10.21
N HIS A 42 -7.28 15.55 -11.17
CA HIS A 42 -8.70 15.91 -11.09
C HIS A 42 -9.59 14.67 -11.17
N SER A 43 -10.59 14.59 -10.31
CA SER A 43 -11.53 13.48 -10.22
C SER A 43 -12.21 13.14 -11.56
N GLU A 44 -12.56 14.13 -12.39
CA GLU A 44 -13.08 13.92 -13.73
C GLU A 44 -12.10 13.20 -14.67
N ILE A 45 -10.82 13.46 -14.55
CA ILE A 45 -9.78 12.78 -15.36
C ILE A 45 -9.63 11.36 -14.88
N LEU A 46 -9.65 11.15 -13.56
CA LEU A 46 -9.57 9.83 -12.96
C LEU A 46 -10.76 8.96 -13.41
N GLY A 47 -12.00 9.46 -13.28
CA GLY A 47 -13.20 8.75 -13.71
C GLY A 47 -13.20 8.40 -15.20
N ARG A 48 -12.80 9.35 -16.06
CA ARG A 48 -12.69 9.07 -17.52
C ARG A 48 -11.60 8.05 -17.85
N LEU A 49 -10.50 8.05 -17.08
CA LEU A 49 -9.38 7.14 -17.30
C LEU A 49 -9.74 5.71 -16.90
N THR A 50 -10.43 5.56 -15.79
CA THR A 50 -10.82 4.26 -15.23
C THR A 50 -12.21 3.80 -15.71
N ARG A 51 -12.94 4.65 -16.44
CA ARG A 51 -14.36 4.42 -16.80
C ARG A 51 -15.25 4.17 -15.59
N ASP A 52 -14.94 4.85 -14.50
CA ASP A 52 -15.57 4.69 -13.19
C ASP A 52 -15.48 3.26 -12.61
N ASP A 53 -14.49 2.48 -13.06
CA ASP A 53 -14.19 1.14 -12.53
C ASP A 53 -13.21 1.24 -11.37
N ALA A 54 -13.70 1.11 -10.15
CA ALA A 54 -12.90 1.16 -8.93
C ALA A 54 -11.87 0.03 -8.84
N ALA A 55 -12.15 -1.14 -9.44
CA ALA A 55 -11.23 -2.28 -9.40
C ALA A 55 -9.92 -1.98 -10.14
N VAL A 56 -9.96 -1.13 -11.16
CA VAL A 56 -8.77 -0.71 -11.90
C VAL A 56 -7.89 0.19 -11.03
N VAL A 57 -8.52 1.10 -10.26
CA VAL A 57 -7.81 1.99 -9.33
C VAL A 57 -7.12 1.13 -8.27
N GLU A 58 -7.84 0.21 -7.63
CA GLU A 58 -7.34 -0.70 -6.61
C GLU A 58 -6.12 -1.50 -7.09
N ILE A 59 -6.17 -2.08 -8.30
CA ILE A 59 -5.03 -2.80 -8.88
C ILE A 59 -3.80 -1.90 -9.01
N CYS A 60 -3.98 -0.64 -9.39
CA CYS A 60 -2.86 0.30 -9.53
C CYS A 60 -2.32 0.76 -8.19
N GLU A 61 -3.17 0.92 -7.18
CA GLU A 61 -2.80 1.19 -5.79
C GLU A 61 -1.99 0.05 -5.19
N ASP A 62 -2.46 -1.18 -5.33
CA ASP A 62 -1.76 -2.38 -4.85
C ASP A 62 -0.38 -2.53 -5.49
N ARG A 63 -0.26 -2.25 -6.79
CA ARG A 63 1.05 -2.24 -7.47
C ARG A 63 1.97 -1.16 -6.94
N ALA A 64 1.46 0.05 -6.73
CA ALA A 64 2.23 1.15 -6.17
C ALA A 64 2.70 0.84 -4.74
N ILE A 65 1.82 0.31 -3.90
CA ILE A 65 2.15 -0.12 -2.54
C ILE A 65 3.20 -1.25 -2.56
N ALA A 66 3.03 -2.24 -3.43
CA ALA A 66 4.00 -3.33 -3.55
C ALA A 66 5.40 -2.83 -3.98
N GLU A 67 5.44 -1.88 -4.92
CA GLU A 67 6.70 -1.24 -5.35
C GLU A 67 7.34 -0.47 -4.21
N MET A 68 6.58 0.36 -3.47
CA MET A 68 7.04 1.07 -2.29
C MET A 68 7.58 0.13 -1.20
N ARG A 69 6.83 -0.95 -0.90
CA ARG A 69 7.23 -1.96 0.09
C ARG A 69 8.56 -2.60 -0.27
N GLY A 70 8.80 -2.88 -1.54
CA GLY A 70 10.04 -3.46 -2.04
C GLY A 70 11.29 -2.63 -1.69
N TYR A 71 11.16 -1.31 -1.68
CA TYR A 71 12.27 -0.41 -1.33
C TYR A 71 12.38 -0.10 0.17
N LEU A 72 11.24 -0.03 0.87
CA LEU A 72 11.19 0.41 2.26
C LEU A 72 11.43 -0.72 3.27
N SER A 73 11.13 -1.98 2.91
CA SER A 73 11.15 -3.14 3.81
C SER A 73 12.52 -3.42 4.45
N ALA A 74 13.61 -3.01 3.80
CA ALA A 74 14.95 -3.19 4.36
C ALA A 74 15.22 -2.31 5.60
N ARG A 75 14.38 -1.31 5.89
CA ARG A 75 14.65 -0.32 6.91
C ARG A 75 13.47 0.02 7.80
N TYR A 76 12.27 -0.11 7.28
CA TYR A 76 11.04 0.32 7.94
C TYR A 76 10.05 -0.82 8.07
N ASP A 77 9.22 -0.74 9.11
CA ASP A 77 8.05 -1.59 9.25
C ASP A 77 6.98 -1.16 8.25
N VAL A 78 7.01 -1.82 7.09
CA VAL A 78 6.10 -1.50 5.98
C VAL A 78 4.65 -1.87 6.29
N ASP A 79 4.41 -2.83 7.18
CA ASP A 79 3.07 -3.19 7.60
C ASP A 79 2.47 -2.09 8.47
N ALA A 80 3.24 -1.54 9.39
CA ALA A 80 2.82 -0.40 10.20
C ALA A 80 2.62 0.87 9.33
N ILE A 81 3.45 1.12 8.31
CA ILE A 81 3.30 2.26 7.41
C ILE A 81 1.99 2.17 6.62
N PHE A 82 1.74 1.03 5.94
CA PHE A 82 0.61 0.90 5.02
C PHE A 82 -0.71 0.47 5.68
N SER A 83 -0.69 0.12 6.97
CA SER A 83 -1.90 -0.05 7.77
C SER A 83 -2.34 1.21 8.52
N ALA A 84 -1.52 2.27 8.48
CA ALA A 84 -1.87 3.55 9.12
C ALA A 84 -3.08 4.21 8.45
N GLU A 85 -3.95 4.81 9.25
CA GLU A 85 -5.18 5.45 8.80
C GLU A 85 -5.23 6.93 9.21
N GLY A 86 -5.99 7.71 8.46
CA GLY A 86 -6.27 9.11 8.77
C GLY A 86 -4.98 9.95 8.92
N SER A 87 -4.87 10.66 10.03
CA SER A 87 -3.73 11.54 10.34
C SER A 87 -2.45 10.80 10.73
N ALA A 88 -2.52 9.51 11.02
CA ALA A 88 -1.35 8.68 11.32
C ALA A 88 -0.57 8.30 10.06
N ARG A 89 -1.15 8.47 8.87
CA ARG A 89 -0.48 8.20 7.59
C ARG A 89 0.68 9.16 7.37
N ASN A 90 1.83 8.64 6.98
CA ASN A 90 2.96 9.48 6.59
C ASN A 90 2.66 10.18 5.25
N GLN A 91 2.57 11.52 5.29
CA GLN A 91 2.14 12.31 4.13
C GLN A 91 3.12 12.25 2.95
N LEU A 92 4.42 12.11 3.22
CA LEU A 92 5.42 11.97 2.15
C LEU A 92 5.29 10.62 1.46
N VAL A 93 5.14 9.55 2.23
CA VAL A 93 4.91 8.19 1.70
C VAL A 93 3.61 8.16 0.90
N LEU A 94 2.52 8.76 1.42
CA LEU A 94 1.24 8.85 0.73
C LEU A 94 1.37 9.56 -0.62
N MET A 95 2.01 10.73 -0.65
CA MET A 95 2.24 11.49 -1.88
C MET A 95 3.01 10.68 -2.92
N MET A 96 4.10 10.01 -2.52
CA MET A 96 4.90 9.19 -3.44
C MET A 96 4.13 7.98 -3.95
N THR A 97 3.33 7.35 -3.08
CA THR A 97 2.49 6.20 -3.47
C THR A 97 1.44 6.61 -4.50
N ILE A 98 0.80 7.76 -4.33
CA ILE A 98 -0.18 8.29 -5.28
C ILE A 98 0.49 8.63 -6.63
N ASP A 99 1.66 9.25 -6.63
CA ASP A 99 2.39 9.57 -7.87
C ASP A 99 2.71 8.28 -8.67
N ILE A 100 3.07 7.19 -7.99
CA ILE A 100 3.31 5.88 -8.60
C ILE A 100 1.99 5.26 -9.10
N ALA A 101 0.92 5.29 -8.30
CA ALA A 101 -0.38 4.73 -8.69
C ALA A 101 -0.96 5.44 -9.93
N VAL A 102 -0.89 6.78 -9.97
CA VAL A 102 -1.31 7.59 -11.12
C VAL A 102 -0.49 7.26 -12.37
N TYR A 103 0.82 7.06 -12.23
CA TYR A 103 1.66 6.62 -13.35
C TYR A 103 1.21 5.25 -13.88
N HIS A 104 0.93 4.28 -13.02
CA HIS A 104 0.43 2.97 -13.42
C HIS A 104 -0.93 3.06 -14.13
N LEU A 105 -1.86 3.90 -13.63
CA LEU A 105 -3.16 4.14 -14.26
C LEU A 105 -3.00 4.63 -15.69
N PHE A 106 -2.17 5.66 -15.93
CA PHE A 106 -1.94 6.18 -17.27
C PHE A 106 -1.20 5.18 -18.16
N SER A 107 -0.23 4.46 -17.63
CA SER A 107 0.54 3.46 -18.39
C SER A 107 -0.33 2.34 -18.94
N ILE A 108 -1.39 1.95 -18.19
CA ILE A 108 -2.30 0.88 -18.59
C ILE A 108 -3.37 1.39 -19.56
N HIS A 109 -4.01 2.53 -19.23
CA HIS A 109 -5.23 2.94 -19.92
C HIS A 109 -5.00 3.98 -21.02
N ASN A 110 -3.97 4.80 -20.92
CA ASN A 110 -3.70 5.84 -21.90
C ASN A 110 -2.22 6.25 -21.98
N PRO A 111 -1.32 5.34 -22.38
CA PRO A 111 0.12 5.60 -22.37
C PRO A 111 0.51 6.78 -23.30
N GLN A 112 -0.26 7.00 -24.37
CA GLN A 112 0.02 8.11 -25.33
C GLN A 112 -0.33 9.48 -24.78
N LYS A 113 -1.17 9.57 -23.75
CA LYS A 113 -1.54 10.83 -23.08
C LYS A 113 -0.80 11.04 -21.75
N MET A 114 0.22 10.25 -21.50
CA MET A 114 1.09 10.47 -20.33
C MET A 114 1.83 11.80 -20.48
N SER A 115 1.52 12.76 -19.60
CA SER A 115 2.23 14.05 -19.63
C SER A 115 3.65 13.89 -19.05
N PRO A 116 4.62 14.71 -19.52
CA PRO A 116 5.98 14.72 -18.97
C PRO A 116 5.99 14.90 -17.45
N ILE A 117 5.14 15.78 -16.90
CA ILE A 117 5.04 16.04 -15.46
C ILE A 117 4.69 14.75 -14.67
N ARG A 118 3.84 13.88 -15.19
CA ARG A 118 3.49 12.62 -14.52
C ARG A 118 4.65 11.64 -14.52
N LYS A 119 5.38 11.58 -15.62
CA LYS A 119 6.59 10.79 -15.73
C LYS A 119 7.66 11.30 -14.76
N ASP A 120 7.87 12.61 -14.71
CA ASP A 120 8.83 13.25 -13.81
C ASP A 120 8.49 12.99 -12.33
N ARG A 121 7.19 13.00 -11.97
CA ARG A 121 6.74 12.69 -10.61
C ARG A 121 7.03 11.23 -10.25
N TYR A 122 6.76 10.30 -11.15
CA TYR A 122 7.09 8.88 -10.95
C TYR A 122 8.61 8.69 -10.82
N GLU A 123 9.40 9.25 -11.72
CA GLU A 123 10.86 9.16 -11.68
C GLU A 123 11.43 9.74 -10.37
N ARG A 124 10.88 10.86 -9.90
CA ARG A 124 11.24 11.46 -8.60
C ARG A 124 10.90 10.50 -7.44
N ALA A 125 9.73 9.88 -7.46
CA ALA A 125 9.33 8.93 -6.42
C ALA A 125 10.27 7.72 -6.40
N ILE A 126 10.61 7.15 -7.54
CA ILE A 126 11.54 6.02 -7.65
C ILE A 126 12.96 6.40 -7.22
N GLU A 127 13.44 7.58 -7.61
CA GLU A 127 14.77 8.05 -7.18
C GLU A 127 14.82 8.26 -5.67
N TRP A 128 13.78 8.85 -5.08
CA TRP A 128 13.65 8.98 -3.63
C TRP A 128 13.68 7.61 -2.94
N LEU A 129 12.93 6.62 -3.44
CA LEU A 129 12.92 5.26 -2.90
C LEU A 129 14.30 4.60 -2.96
N LYS A 130 15.03 4.76 -4.07
CA LYS A 130 16.42 4.27 -4.19
C LYS A 130 17.35 4.90 -3.17
N GLN A 131 17.20 6.20 -2.90
CA GLN A 131 18.00 6.89 -1.90
C GLN A 131 17.67 6.43 -0.48
N VAL A 132 16.39 6.16 -0.17
CA VAL A 132 15.97 5.58 1.11
C VAL A 132 16.55 4.17 1.27
N ALA A 133 16.40 3.31 0.27
CA ALA A 133 16.96 1.96 0.28
C ALA A 133 18.50 1.94 0.39
N ALA A 134 19.17 2.93 -0.21
CA ALA A 134 20.61 3.10 -0.11
C ALA A 134 21.08 3.77 1.22
N PHE A 135 20.19 3.99 2.18
CA PHE A 135 20.46 4.62 3.48
C PHE A 135 20.99 6.06 3.38
N LYS A 136 20.77 6.76 2.25
CA LYS A 136 21.21 8.14 2.06
C LYS A 136 20.26 9.15 2.70
N ILE A 137 18.97 8.85 2.72
CA ILE A 137 17.93 9.67 3.35
C ILE A 137 17.05 8.82 4.26
N THR A 138 16.41 9.47 5.22
CA THR A 138 15.44 8.84 6.14
C THR A 138 14.05 9.37 5.87
N VAL A 139 13.05 8.53 6.15
CA VAL A 139 11.63 8.93 6.12
C VAL A 139 11.26 9.35 7.53
N ASP A 140 11.08 10.66 7.73
CA ASP A 140 10.70 11.21 9.02
C ASP A 140 9.33 10.69 9.46
N GLY A 141 9.19 10.31 10.71
CA GLY A 141 7.95 9.76 11.28
C GLY A 141 7.56 8.36 10.82
N ALA A 142 8.37 7.70 9.99
CA ALA A 142 8.10 6.30 9.61
C ALA A 142 8.62 5.34 10.69
N PRO A 143 7.82 4.32 11.08
CA PRO A 143 8.24 3.32 12.05
C PRO A 143 9.41 2.50 11.51
N GLY A 144 10.49 2.40 12.30
CA GLY A 144 11.62 1.55 11.98
C GLY A 144 11.30 0.07 12.22
N LEU A 145 12.14 -0.80 11.66
CA LEU A 145 12.03 -2.24 11.93
C LEU A 145 12.11 -2.53 13.43
N PRO A 146 11.36 -3.52 13.95
CA PRO A 146 11.48 -4.02 15.31
C PRO A 146 12.92 -4.43 15.62
N ASP A 147 13.36 -4.21 16.88
CA ASP A 147 14.75 -4.49 17.28
C ASP A 147 15.17 -5.96 17.10
N GLU A 148 14.20 -6.88 17.09
CA GLU A 148 14.44 -8.30 16.87
C GLU A 148 14.84 -8.60 15.42
N GLU A 149 14.24 -7.92 14.46
CA GLU A 149 14.57 -8.05 13.04
C GLU A 149 15.88 -7.33 12.69
N ARG A 150 16.19 -6.22 13.36
CA ARG A 150 17.48 -5.51 13.19
C ARG A 150 18.70 -6.34 13.60
N LYS A 151 18.53 -7.28 14.52
CA LYS A 151 19.64 -8.14 14.99
C LYS A 151 20.02 -9.24 14.00
N GLN A 152 19.11 -9.63 13.10
CA GLN A 152 19.38 -10.69 12.13
C GLN A 152 20.25 -10.23 10.94
N ASP A 153 20.24 -8.94 10.61
CA ASP A 153 20.95 -8.41 9.44
C ASP A 153 22.34 -7.83 9.75
N SER A 154 22.82 -7.91 10.98
CA SER A 154 24.18 -7.48 11.31
C SER A 154 25.12 -8.68 11.37
N PRO A 155 25.84 -9.03 10.27
CA PRO A 155 26.79 -10.14 10.26
C PRO A 155 28.06 -9.84 11.08
N TRP A 156 28.16 -8.64 11.65
CA TRP A 156 29.33 -8.18 12.40
C TRP A 156 28.96 -7.78 13.82
N MET A 157 29.06 -8.71 14.76
CA MET A 157 29.09 -8.38 16.18
C MET A 157 30.51 -7.99 16.55
N PHE A 158 30.79 -6.71 16.63
CA PHE A 158 32.00 -6.23 17.30
C PHE A 158 31.79 -6.32 18.83
N SER A 159 32.25 -7.42 19.42
CA SER A 159 32.36 -7.52 20.86
C SER A 159 33.71 -6.94 21.25
N SER A 160 33.71 -5.79 21.93
CA SER A 160 34.92 -5.22 22.51
C SER A 160 35.43 -6.15 23.63
N ASN A 161 36.68 -6.54 23.55
CA ASN A 161 37.32 -7.29 24.64
C ASN A 161 37.18 -6.53 25.97
N PRO A 162 36.84 -7.24 27.07
CA PRO A 162 36.78 -6.60 28.38
C PRO A 162 38.15 -5.99 28.71
N LYS A 163 38.13 -4.78 29.27
CA LYS A 163 39.35 -4.08 29.72
C LYS A 163 40.16 -5.02 30.60
N ARG A 164 41.42 -5.29 30.24
CA ARG A 164 42.35 -5.94 31.12
C ARG A 164 42.57 -5.04 32.32
N THR A 165 42.20 -5.49 33.51
CA THR A 165 42.66 -4.91 34.77
C THR A 165 44.09 -5.35 34.96
N THR A 166 45.04 -4.46 34.68
CA THR A 166 46.44 -4.64 35.11
C THR A 166 46.48 -4.38 36.61
N HIS A 167 46.64 -5.43 37.39
CA HIS A 167 47.12 -5.31 38.76
C HIS A 167 48.64 -5.15 38.70
N LEU A 168 49.12 -3.96 39.08
CA LEU A 168 50.48 -3.74 39.60
C LEU A 168 50.46 -3.99 41.07
#